data_9a0bf268c0c1a9088b0385400a956872
#
_entry.id   9a0bf268c0c1a9088b0385400a956872
#
_cell.length_a   1.000
_cell.length_b   1.000
_cell.length_c   1.000
_cell.angle_alpha   90.00
_cell.angle_beta   90.00
_cell.angle_gamma   90.00
#
_symmetry.space_group_name_H-M   'P 1'
#
loop_
_entity.id
_entity.type
_entity.pdbx_description
1 polymer ?
#
loop_
_entity_poly.entity_id
_entity_poly.type
_entity_poly.pdbx_seq_one_letter_code
_entity_poly.pdbx_strand_id
1 'polypeptide(L)'
;MAALERDMLLKTKVLYEEKGQFNSYKKFQCINIVGAYNSLANLLSEELESNEINPKELFLHLEQKLKKHKEKKEFLLLVIDEFGKILEHAANHNPEKELYFLQQLAEFINHQKHDNILLITTLHQNFGAYSKKLSEQQRNEWEKVKGRFKEVVFSEPIEQLL
;
A
#
# COMPACT_ATOMS: atom_id res chain seq x y z
N MET A 1 -18.59 1.35 -4.19
CA MET A 1 -17.51 0.67 -3.46
C MET A 1 -17.42 -0.82 -3.80
N ALA A 2 -18.44 -1.63 -3.58
CA ALA A 2 -18.39 -3.08 -3.84
C ALA A 2 -18.02 -3.52 -5.28
N ALA A 3 -18.34 -2.74 -6.30
CA ALA A 3 -18.00 -3.06 -7.69
C ALA A 3 -16.52 -2.82 -8.00
N LEU A 4 -15.94 -1.75 -7.47
CA LEU A 4 -14.51 -1.42 -7.63
C LEU A 4 -13.62 -2.42 -6.90
N GLU A 5 -14.01 -2.83 -5.69
CA GLU A 5 -13.33 -3.88 -4.91
C GLU A 5 -13.34 -5.23 -5.64
N ARG A 6 -14.47 -5.58 -6.25
CA ARG A 6 -14.60 -6.81 -7.03
C ARG A 6 -13.71 -6.81 -8.27
N ASP A 7 -13.65 -5.69 -8.98
CA ASP A 7 -12.85 -5.54 -10.20
C ASP A 7 -11.35 -5.51 -9.89
N MET A 8 -10.94 -4.83 -8.82
CA MET A 8 -9.56 -4.87 -8.31
C MET A 8 -9.15 -6.27 -7.86
N LEU A 9 -9.99 -6.97 -7.11
CA LEU A 9 -9.74 -8.35 -6.68
C LEU A 9 -9.60 -9.30 -7.89
N LEU A 10 -10.44 -9.13 -8.91
CA LEU A 10 -10.39 -9.95 -10.13
C LEU A 10 -9.10 -9.68 -10.93
N LYS A 11 -8.73 -8.41 -11.11
CA LYS A 11 -7.50 -8.00 -11.82
C LYS A 11 -6.24 -8.42 -11.07
N THR A 12 -6.26 -8.30 -9.75
CA THR A 12 -5.16 -8.77 -8.89
C THR A 12 -5.03 -10.29 -8.98
N LYS A 13 -6.13 -11.01 -8.95
CA LYS A 13 -6.17 -12.46 -9.11
C LYS A 13 -5.54 -12.90 -10.44
N VAL A 14 -5.91 -12.26 -11.55
CA VAL A 14 -5.36 -12.54 -12.89
C VAL A 14 -3.84 -12.29 -12.94
N LEU A 15 -3.35 -11.16 -12.39
CA LEU A 15 -1.94 -10.82 -12.38
C LEU A 15 -1.07 -11.81 -11.60
N TYR A 16 -1.63 -12.51 -10.64
CA TYR A 16 -0.91 -13.47 -9.80
C TYR A 16 -1.19 -14.94 -10.17
N GLU A 17 -2.32 -15.27 -10.77
CA GLU A 17 -2.58 -16.61 -11.31
C GLU A 17 -1.54 -17.03 -12.33
N GLU A 18 -1.00 -16.08 -13.11
CA GLU A 18 0.12 -16.31 -14.02
C GLU A 18 1.41 -16.75 -13.28
N LYS A 19 1.54 -16.48 -11.97
CA LYS A 19 2.70 -16.88 -11.16
C LYS A 19 2.45 -18.10 -10.26
N GLY A 20 1.27 -18.69 -10.28
CA GLY A 20 0.96 -19.90 -9.49
C GLY A 20 0.94 -19.71 -7.96
N GLN A 21 1.16 -18.49 -7.46
CA GLN A 21 1.30 -18.21 -6.02
C GLN A 21 -0.01 -18.20 -5.25
N PHE A 22 -1.15 -17.92 -5.91
CA PHE A 22 -2.46 -17.81 -5.23
C PHE A 22 -3.22 -19.11 -5.02
N ASN A 23 -2.87 -20.18 -5.71
CA ASN A 23 -3.59 -21.46 -5.60
C ASN A 23 -3.55 -22.09 -4.20
N SER A 24 -2.68 -21.58 -3.32
CA SER A 24 -2.57 -22.05 -1.94
C SER A 24 -3.54 -21.38 -0.96
N TYR A 25 -4.14 -20.24 -1.33
CA TYR A 25 -5.01 -19.46 -0.46
C TYR A 25 -6.48 -19.69 -0.76
N LYS A 26 -7.28 -19.88 0.32
CA LYS A 26 -8.72 -20.17 0.21
C LYS A 26 -9.58 -18.90 0.20
N LYS A 27 -9.08 -17.81 0.77
CA LYS A 27 -9.82 -16.57 0.97
C LYS A 27 -8.90 -15.35 0.92
N PHE A 28 -9.43 -14.24 0.43
CA PHE A 28 -8.80 -12.92 0.49
C PHE A 28 -9.49 -12.10 1.56
N GLN A 29 -8.70 -11.48 2.42
CA GLN A 29 -9.14 -10.48 3.39
C GLN A 29 -8.61 -9.12 2.94
N CYS A 30 -9.45 -8.10 3.00
CA CYS A 30 -9.09 -6.76 2.58
C CYS A 30 -9.08 -5.82 3.78
N ILE A 31 -7.99 -5.06 3.93
CA ILE A 31 -7.89 -3.89 4.80
C ILE A 31 -7.92 -2.68 3.87
N ASN A 32 -8.95 -1.85 3.99
CA ASN A 32 -9.15 -0.68 3.14
C ASN A 32 -8.86 0.59 3.93
N ILE A 33 -7.85 1.34 3.52
CA ILE A 33 -7.55 2.67 4.02
C ILE A 33 -7.96 3.68 2.95
N VAL A 34 -8.80 4.63 3.32
CA VAL A 34 -9.07 5.80 2.49
C VAL A 34 -8.07 6.89 2.87
N GLY A 35 -7.22 7.28 1.93
CA GLY A 35 -6.20 8.28 2.13
C GLY A 35 -6.80 9.62 2.56
N ALA A 36 -6.27 10.17 3.63
CA ALA A 36 -6.56 11.48 4.16
C ALA A 36 -5.28 12.30 4.26
N TYR A 37 -5.39 13.60 4.49
CA TYR A 37 -4.22 14.45 4.77
C TYR A 37 -3.73 14.20 6.19
N ASN A 38 -3.15 13.03 6.40
CA ASN A 38 -2.67 12.49 7.67
C ASN A 38 -1.47 11.56 7.43
N SER A 39 -0.75 11.22 8.49
CA SER A 39 0.35 10.25 8.39
C SER A 39 -0.19 8.85 8.12
N LEU A 40 0.55 8.07 7.33
CA LEU A 40 0.18 6.67 7.07
C LEU A 40 0.22 5.82 8.35
N ALA A 41 1.13 6.13 9.28
CA ALA A 41 1.22 5.43 10.55
C ALA A 41 -0.07 5.58 11.37
N ASN A 42 -0.66 6.79 11.40
CA ASN A 42 -1.92 7.04 12.09
C ASN A 42 -3.07 6.25 11.43
N LEU A 43 -3.22 6.38 10.11
CA LEU A 43 -4.28 5.69 9.37
C LEU A 43 -4.18 4.17 9.49
N LEU A 44 -2.97 3.63 9.44
CA LEU A 44 -2.74 2.20 9.62
C LEU A 44 -3.05 1.75 11.05
N SER A 45 -2.70 2.58 12.06
CA SER A 45 -3.02 2.31 13.47
C SER A 45 -4.53 2.22 13.69
N GLU A 46 -5.29 3.19 13.15
CA GLU A 46 -6.75 3.22 13.23
C GLU A 46 -7.37 1.96 12.61
N GLU A 47 -6.92 1.57 11.41
CA GLU A 47 -7.47 0.42 10.69
C GLU A 47 -7.07 -0.93 11.30
N LEU A 48 -5.91 -0.99 11.94
CA LEU A 48 -5.48 -2.18 12.69
C LEU A 48 -6.09 -2.26 14.10
N GLU A 49 -6.91 -1.27 14.50
CA GLU A 49 -7.45 -1.13 15.85
C GLU A 49 -6.33 -1.15 16.91
N SER A 50 -5.18 -0.55 16.56
CA SER A 50 -4.02 -0.45 17.42
C SER A 50 -4.02 0.88 18.15
N ASN A 51 -3.77 0.88 19.45
CA ASN A 51 -3.57 2.11 20.21
C ASN A 51 -2.15 2.67 20.04
N GLU A 52 -1.30 1.97 19.31
CA GLU A 52 0.11 2.28 19.14
C GLU A 52 0.37 2.91 17.77
N ILE A 53 1.05 4.08 17.79
CA ILE A 53 1.50 4.77 16.57
C ILE A 53 2.99 4.50 16.32
N ASN A 54 3.68 3.82 17.25
CA ASN A 54 5.07 3.46 17.09
C ASN A 54 5.23 2.46 15.94
N PRO A 55 6.08 2.74 14.94
CA PRO A 55 6.27 1.84 13.79
C PRO A 55 6.59 0.40 14.16
N LYS A 56 7.42 0.17 15.19
CA LYS A 56 7.80 -1.18 15.62
C LYS A 56 6.59 -1.98 16.11
N GLU A 57 5.74 -1.35 16.91
CA GLU A 57 4.53 -1.99 17.46
C GLU A 57 3.49 -2.22 16.35
N LEU A 58 3.33 -1.27 15.42
CA LEU A 58 2.46 -1.44 14.26
C LEU A 58 2.89 -2.62 13.38
N PHE A 59 4.18 -2.74 13.09
CA PHE A 59 4.70 -3.87 12.29
C PHE A 59 4.59 -5.20 13.05
N LEU A 60 4.79 -5.21 14.36
CA LEU A 60 4.58 -6.41 15.17
C LEU A 60 3.10 -6.84 15.13
N HIS A 61 2.17 -5.89 15.26
CA HIS A 61 0.73 -6.15 15.17
C HIS A 61 0.35 -6.69 13.79
N LEU A 62 0.85 -6.06 12.73
CA LEU A 62 0.63 -6.51 11.35
C LEU A 62 1.21 -7.93 11.14
N GLU A 63 2.40 -8.22 11.65
CA GLU A 63 3.01 -9.55 11.57
C GLU A 63 2.17 -10.63 12.28
N GLN A 64 1.65 -10.32 13.46
CA GLN A 64 0.74 -11.23 14.18
C GLN A 64 -0.55 -11.47 13.40
N LYS A 65 -1.11 -10.43 12.77
CA LYS A 65 -2.29 -10.53 11.92
C LYS A 65 -1.99 -11.42 10.70
N LEU A 66 -0.87 -11.20 10.02
CA LEU A 66 -0.44 -12.02 8.89
C LEU A 66 -0.29 -13.49 9.26
N LYS A 67 0.33 -13.79 10.39
CA LYS A 67 0.49 -15.16 10.89
C LYS A 67 -0.87 -15.85 11.08
N LYS A 68 -1.81 -15.18 11.74
CA LYS A 68 -3.18 -15.70 11.93
C LYS A 68 -3.90 -15.97 10.61
N HIS A 69 -3.75 -15.07 9.62
CA HIS A 69 -4.33 -15.27 8.29
C HIS A 69 -3.65 -16.42 7.54
N LYS A 70 -2.33 -16.55 7.62
CA LYS A 70 -1.57 -17.64 7.00
C LYS A 70 -1.99 -19.02 7.52
N GLU A 71 -2.21 -19.16 8.83
CA GLU A 71 -2.71 -20.39 9.47
C GLU A 71 -4.08 -20.82 8.91
N LYS A 72 -4.92 -19.83 8.54
CA LYS A 72 -6.25 -20.06 7.92
C LYS A 72 -6.21 -20.21 6.40
N LYS A 73 -5.03 -20.15 5.79
CA LYS A 73 -4.83 -20.06 4.32
C LYS A 73 -5.57 -18.86 3.71
N GLU A 74 -5.48 -17.73 4.36
CA GLU A 74 -6.04 -16.45 3.92
C GLU A 74 -4.91 -15.51 3.47
N PHE A 75 -5.17 -14.79 2.37
CA PHE A 75 -4.28 -13.77 1.83
C PHE A 75 -4.79 -12.39 2.22
N LEU A 76 -3.90 -11.50 2.65
CA LEU A 76 -4.24 -10.14 3.07
C LEU A 76 -3.97 -9.15 1.94
N LEU A 77 -4.98 -8.38 1.56
CA LEU A 77 -4.85 -7.23 0.68
C LEU A 77 -4.92 -5.96 1.53
N LEU A 78 -3.83 -5.20 1.55
CA LEU A 78 -3.81 -3.85 2.11
C LEU A 78 -4.02 -2.87 0.96
N VAL A 79 -5.19 -2.24 0.92
CA VAL A 79 -5.56 -1.30 -0.14
C VAL A 79 -5.58 0.11 0.45
N ILE A 80 -4.83 1.02 -0.18
CA ILE A 80 -4.85 2.44 0.18
C ILE A 80 -5.39 3.21 -1.03
N ASP A 81 -6.64 3.60 -0.95
CA ASP A 81 -7.25 4.48 -1.95
C ASP A 81 -6.84 5.94 -1.68
N GLU A 82 -6.79 6.77 -2.72
CA GLU A 82 -6.35 8.17 -2.61
C GLU A 82 -4.98 8.36 -1.90
N PHE A 83 -4.04 7.46 -2.13
CA PHE A 83 -2.71 7.48 -1.49
C PHE A 83 -1.97 8.82 -1.69
N GLY A 84 -2.30 9.57 -2.74
CA GLY A 84 -1.75 10.90 -3.00
C GLY A 84 -1.91 11.88 -1.85
N LYS A 85 -3.00 11.84 -1.10
CA LYS A 85 -3.22 12.70 0.08
C LYS A 85 -2.22 12.43 1.20
N ILE A 86 -1.89 11.14 1.39
CA ILE A 86 -0.87 10.71 2.36
C ILE A 86 0.51 11.18 1.91
N LEU A 87 0.82 11.06 0.61
CA LEU A 87 2.07 11.54 0.03
C LEU A 87 2.21 13.06 0.13
N GLU A 88 1.12 13.81 -0.08
CA GLU A 88 1.11 15.27 0.12
C GLU A 88 1.36 15.63 1.60
N HIS A 89 0.74 14.92 2.53
CA HIS A 89 1.01 15.10 3.95
C HIS A 89 2.48 14.81 4.26
N ALA A 90 3.01 13.68 3.79
CA ALA A 90 4.41 13.30 4.00
C ALA A 90 5.39 14.35 3.46
N ALA A 91 5.11 14.94 2.28
CA ALA A 91 5.96 15.98 1.69
C ALA A 91 5.95 17.31 2.46
N ASN A 92 4.88 17.61 3.22
CA ASN A 92 4.72 18.88 3.93
C ASN A 92 4.93 18.79 5.47
N HIS A 93 4.88 17.57 6.05
CA HIS A 93 4.97 17.37 7.50
C HIS A 93 6.02 16.31 7.84
N ASN A 94 7.21 16.77 8.26
CA ASN A 94 8.32 15.90 8.63
C ASN A 94 8.63 14.81 7.58
N PRO A 95 9.04 15.21 6.35
CA PRO A 95 9.24 14.29 5.23
C PRO A 95 10.17 13.12 5.56
N GLU A 96 11.19 13.34 6.36
CA GLU A 96 12.15 12.30 6.73
C GLU A 96 11.49 11.16 7.52
N LYS A 97 10.67 11.50 8.50
CA LYS A 97 9.96 10.51 9.32
C LYS A 97 8.90 9.75 8.49
N GLU A 98 8.12 10.48 7.71
CA GLU A 98 7.05 9.90 6.89
C GLU A 98 7.60 9.01 5.78
N LEU A 99 8.66 9.45 5.09
CA LEU A 99 9.34 8.65 4.07
C LEU A 99 10.00 7.40 4.67
N TYR A 100 10.60 7.53 5.84
CA TYR A 100 11.18 6.38 6.53
C TYR A 100 10.12 5.33 6.88
N PHE A 101 8.95 5.76 7.36
CA PHE A 101 7.83 4.84 7.62
C PHE A 101 7.34 4.14 6.36
N LEU A 102 7.15 4.89 5.26
CA LEU A 102 6.76 4.33 3.96
C LEU A 102 7.78 3.30 3.46
N GLN A 103 9.06 3.60 3.60
CA GLN A 103 10.13 2.70 3.24
C GLN A 103 10.06 1.41 4.06
N GLN A 104 9.93 1.53 5.39
CA GLN A 104 9.82 0.37 6.29
C GLN A 104 8.61 -0.49 5.97
N LEU A 105 7.45 0.12 5.67
CA LEU A 105 6.25 -0.62 5.28
C LEU A 105 6.45 -1.39 3.98
N ALA A 106 7.03 -0.75 2.96
CA ALA A 106 7.34 -1.39 1.69
C ALA A 106 8.35 -2.55 1.85
N GLU A 107 9.38 -2.36 2.67
CA GLU A 107 10.35 -3.41 2.99
C GLU A 107 9.71 -4.57 3.75
N PHE A 108 8.85 -4.26 4.73
CA PHE A 108 8.11 -5.26 5.49
C PHE A 108 7.25 -6.13 4.58
N ILE A 109 6.47 -5.51 3.68
CA ILE A 109 5.57 -6.22 2.77
C ILE A 109 6.35 -7.04 1.73
N ASN A 110 7.45 -6.50 1.22
CA ASN A 110 8.30 -7.18 0.22
C ASN A 110 9.23 -8.24 0.83
N HIS A 111 9.23 -8.41 2.15
CA HIS A 111 10.08 -9.39 2.80
C HIS A 111 9.62 -10.83 2.47
N GLN A 112 10.55 -11.72 2.11
CA GLN A 112 10.25 -13.09 1.65
C GLN A 112 9.39 -13.93 2.62
N LYS A 113 9.46 -13.65 3.93
CA LYS A 113 8.63 -14.34 4.93
C LYS A 113 7.15 -13.95 4.88
N HIS A 114 6.82 -12.80 4.25
CA HIS A 114 5.47 -12.26 4.15
C HIS A 114 4.90 -12.56 2.76
N ASP A 115 4.66 -13.83 2.48
CA ASP A 115 4.15 -14.34 1.20
C ASP A 115 2.62 -14.25 1.06
N ASN A 116 1.92 -13.81 2.11
CA ASN A 116 0.47 -13.72 2.17
C ASN A 116 -0.07 -12.29 2.34
N ILE A 117 0.68 -11.30 1.89
CA ILE A 117 0.24 -9.89 1.86
C ILE A 117 0.60 -9.22 0.53
N LEU A 118 -0.26 -8.31 0.10
CA LEU A 118 0.00 -7.39 -1.01
C LEU A 118 -0.50 -6.00 -0.64
N LEU A 119 0.30 -4.98 -0.91
CA LEU A 119 -0.10 -3.58 -0.84
C LEU A 119 -0.49 -3.09 -2.23
N ILE A 120 -1.69 -2.51 -2.33
CA ILE A 120 -2.19 -1.83 -3.53
C ILE A 120 -2.50 -0.39 -3.15
N THR A 121 -2.00 0.56 -3.93
CA THR A 121 -2.28 1.98 -3.73
C THR A 121 -2.82 2.61 -5.01
N THR A 122 -3.77 3.53 -4.90
CA THR A 122 -4.25 4.32 -6.05
C THR A 122 -3.72 5.74 -6.00
N LEU A 123 -3.36 6.28 -7.16
CA LEU A 123 -2.83 7.62 -7.32
C LEU A 123 -3.50 8.31 -8.52
N HIS A 124 -3.84 9.59 -8.38
CA HIS A 124 -4.34 10.40 -9.50
C HIS A 124 -3.24 10.94 -10.41
N GLN A 125 -2.00 10.97 -9.95
CA GLN A 125 -0.82 11.39 -10.70
C GLN A 125 0.36 10.48 -10.34
N ASN A 126 1.42 10.49 -11.15
CA ASN A 126 2.59 9.67 -10.88
C ASN A 126 3.24 9.99 -9.52
N PHE A 127 3.86 9.01 -8.92
CA PHE A 127 4.46 9.09 -7.58
C PHE A 127 5.46 10.26 -7.45
N GLY A 128 6.25 10.52 -8.50
CA GLY A 128 7.24 11.61 -8.51
C GLY A 128 6.62 13.01 -8.48
N ALA A 129 5.35 13.18 -8.88
CA ALA A 129 4.71 14.49 -8.88
C ALA A 129 4.57 15.08 -7.46
N TYR A 130 4.47 14.23 -6.44
CA TYR A 130 4.32 14.65 -5.04
C TYR A 130 5.65 15.13 -4.42
N SER A 131 6.80 14.85 -5.03
CA SER A 131 8.14 15.22 -4.51
C SER A 131 8.62 16.62 -4.90
N LYS A 132 7.85 17.38 -5.69
CA LYS A 132 8.29 18.65 -6.29
C LYS A 132 8.74 19.72 -5.28
N LYS A 133 8.17 19.73 -4.09
CA LYS A 133 8.49 20.70 -3.02
C LYS A 133 9.62 20.24 -2.09
N LEU A 134 10.12 19.03 -2.25
CA LEU A 134 11.15 18.46 -1.41
C LEU A 134 12.55 19.00 -1.78
N SER A 135 13.44 19.05 -0.81
CA SER A 135 14.88 19.28 -1.04
C SER A 135 15.48 18.16 -1.89
N GLU A 136 16.66 18.38 -2.44
CA GLU A 136 17.36 17.36 -3.24
C GLU A 136 17.60 16.08 -2.44
N GLN A 137 18.05 16.20 -1.19
CA GLN A 137 18.26 15.05 -0.31
C GLN A 137 16.96 14.27 -0.06
N GLN A 138 15.86 14.96 0.23
CA GLN A 138 14.57 14.36 0.44
C GLN A 138 14.01 13.71 -0.84
N ARG A 139 14.24 14.30 -2.02
CA ARG A 139 13.89 13.68 -3.31
C ARG A 139 14.64 12.38 -3.56
N ASN A 140 15.90 12.30 -3.18
CA ASN A 140 16.67 11.07 -3.28
C ASN A 140 16.07 9.95 -2.42
N GLU A 141 15.65 10.26 -1.19
CA GLU A 141 14.92 9.28 -0.34
C GLU A 141 13.55 8.91 -0.92
N TRP A 142 12.84 9.88 -1.51
CA TRP A 142 11.56 9.65 -2.20
C TRP A 142 11.70 8.66 -3.36
N GLU A 143 12.73 8.80 -4.19
CA GLU A 143 12.99 7.87 -5.29
C GLU A 143 13.34 6.46 -4.79
N LYS A 144 13.98 6.32 -3.64
CA LYS A 144 14.21 5.00 -3.02
C LYS A 144 12.90 4.34 -2.59
N VAL A 145 11.98 5.12 -2.01
CA VAL A 145 10.64 4.62 -1.65
C VAL A 145 9.88 4.22 -2.91
N LYS A 146 9.83 5.10 -3.93
CA LYS A 146 9.19 4.84 -5.22
C LYS A 146 9.72 3.55 -5.86
N GLY A 147 11.03 3.31 -5.82
CA GLY A 147 11.64 2.12 -6.40
C GLY A 147 11.19 0.79 -5.77
N ARG A 148 10.50 0.81 -4.63
CA ARG A 148 9.92 -0.37 -3.98
C ARG A 148 8.49 -0.67 -4.44
N PHE A 149 7.88 0.24 -5.19
CA PHE A 149 6.54 0.09 -5.75
C PHE A 149 6.63 -0.22 -7.24
N LYS A 150 5.75 -1.08 -7.73
CA LYS A 150 5.53 -1.28 -9.14
C LYS A 150 4.40 -0.37 -9.58
N GLU A 151 4.71 0.61 -10.42
CA GLU A 151 3.72 1.52 -10.99
C GLU A 151 3.03 0.87 -12.20
N VAL A 152 1.70 0.91 -12.20
CA VAL A 152 0.87 0.46 -13.32
C VAL A 152 -0.02 1.64 -13.72
N VAL A 153 0.12 2.10 -14.95
CA VAL A 153 -0.67 3.20 -15.50
C VAL A 153 -1.90 2.65 -16.19
N PHE A 154 -3.07 3.12 -15.77
CA PHE A 154 -4.33 2.86 -16.46
C PHE A 154 -4.68 4.08 -17.31
N SER A 155 -4.76 3.89 -18.62
CA SER A 155 -5.28 4.88 -19.56
C SER A 155 -6.47 4.29 -20.31
N GLU A 156 -7.65 4.89 -20.17
CA GLU A 156 -8.76 4.56 -21.06
C GLU A 156 -8.61 5.32 -22.38
N PRO A 157 -8.72 4.65 -23.54
CA PRO A 157 -8.75 5.34 -24.82
C PRO A 157 -10.01 6.23 -24.88
N ILE A 158 -9.84 7.51 -25.15
CA ILE A 158 -10.94 8.50 -25.23
C ILE A 158 -11.95 8.15 -26.33
N GLU A 159 -11.59 7.28 -27.26
CA GLU A 159 -12.41 6.86 -28.42
C GLU A 159 -13.64 6.00 -28.04
N GLN A 160 -13.78 5.58 -26.77
CA GLN A 160 -14.95 4.79 -26.33
C GLN A 160 -16.06 5.65 -25.69
N LEU A 161 -15.93 6.99 -25.67
CA LEU A 161 -16.90 7.92 -25.06
C LEU A 161 -17.73 8.72 -26.08
N LEU A 162 -17.72 8.33 -27.37
CA LEU A 162 -18.56 8.94 -28.42
C LEU A 162 -19.64 7.99 -28.91
#